data_b36cb282d1da8d374e85a5b8453491e0
#
_entry.id   b36cb282d1da8d374e85a5b8453491e0
#
_cell.length_a   1.000
_cell.length_b   1.000
_cell.length_c   1.000
_cell.angle_alpha   90.00
_cell.angle_beta   90.00
_cell.angle_gamma   90.00
#
_symmetry.space_group_name_H-M   'P 1'
#
loop_
_entity.id
_entity.type
_entity.pdbx_description
1 polymer ?
#
loop_
_entity_poly.entity_id
_entity_poly.type
_entity_poly.pdbx_seq_one_letter_code
_entity_poly.pdbx_strand_id
1 'polypeptide(L)'
;MSNKIHLAGIIPVANLDTDLNLATPEVLMPVGAGFTAIQKSVFECAMAGCNTIWIVANNDLAPIVRKIVGEWVYDPVYYSRMSKFSSEQRKEIPIYYVPIHPKDRDRRDSYGWSVLYGAYSAWKVAFKISQWLTPDKYYVSFPLAAYDVYKVRTHRAEINHKTNNFFLSYDGETVKNNKPIAFTFTGDDFKKCRRSVNKQTTREYLRPSPGSLYPTQKLPLSERWSARQFDFQTVFEQVSEKKSTKINLDWYYDISSWEGYRTFLGSDFSIETPPSYLTKPHKHVKIPYTEGE
;
A
#
# COMPACT_ATOMS: atom_id res chain seq x y z
N MET A 1 -7.16 23.59 18.08
CA MET A 1 -7.58 22.18 17.87
C MET A 1 -6.60 21.57 16.87
N SER A 2 -5.82 20.57 17.28
CA SER A 2 -4.95 19.84 16.35
C SER A 2 -5.86 19.13 15.33
N ASN A 3 -5.82 19.56 14.07
CA ASN A 3 -6.50 18.89 12.98
C ASN A 3 -5.85 17.52 12.79
N LYS A 4 -6.34 16.53 13.54
CA LYS A 4 -5.81 15.16 13.48
C LYS A 4 -6.19 14.59 12.11
N ILE A 5 -5.22 14.44 11.24
CA ILE A 5 -5.38 13.86 9.90
C ILE A 5 -5.63 12.35 10.03
N HIS A 6 -6.51 11.80 9.20
CA HIS A 6 -6.65 10.36 9.04
C HIS A 6 -5.78 9.88 7.86
N LEU A 7 -4.66 9.23 8.18
CA LEU A 7 -3.75 8.64 7.23
C LEU A 7 -4.03 7.13 7.12
N ALA A 8 -4.38 6.65 5.93
CA ALA A 8 -4.56 5.23 5.64
C ALA A 8 -3.32 4.67 4.94
N GLY A 9 -2.71 3.63 5.49
CA GLY A 9 -1.63 2.87 4.85
C GLY A 9 -2.20 1.90 3.82
N ILE A 10 -1.64 1.86 2.63
CA ILE A 10 -2.02 0.94 1.55
C ILE A 10 -0.81 0.06 1.23
N ILE A 11 -1.01 -1.25 1.31
CA ILE A 11 0.02 -2.24 0.96
C ILE A 11 -0.53 -3.11 -0.18
N PRO A 12 -0.11 -2.88 -1.42
CA PRO A 12 -0.50 -3.72 -2.54
C PRO A 12 0.29 -5.02 -2.48
N VAL A 13 -0.42 -6.14 -2.49
CA VAL A 13 0.13 -7.51 -2.47
C VAL A 13 -0.39 -8.31 -3.65
N ALA A 14 -1.49 -7.88 -4.23
CA ALA A 14 -2.04 -8.48 -5.43
C ALA A 14 -1.39 -7.93 -6.69
N ASN A 15 -1.26 -8.80 -7.69
CA ASN A 15 -0.73 -8.47 -9.01
C ASN A 15 0.71 -7.93 -8.97
N LEU A 16 1.53 -8.57 -8.14
CA LEU A 16 2.97 -8.36 -8.16
C LEU A 16 3.53 -8.87 -9.49
N ASP A 17 4.33 -8.04 -10.13
CA ASP A 17 5.14 -8.43 -11.27
C ASP A 17 6.52 -8.83 -10.76
N THR A 18 6.78 -10.14 -10.71
CA THR A 18 8.03 -10.70 -10.17
C THR A 18 8.56 -11.79 -11.09
N ASP A 19 9.86 -11.94 -11.14
CA ASP A 19 10.56 -13.01 -11.86
C ASP A 19 11.09 -14.11 -10.92
N LEU A 20 10.74 -14.05 -9.64
CA LEU A 20 11.34 -14.89 -8.59
C LEU A 20 10.95 -16.36 -8.70
N ASN A 21 9.76 -16.68 -9.24
CA ASN A 21 9.26 -18.05 -9.42
C ASN A 21 9.38 -18.92 -8.16
N LEU A 22 9.06 -18.37 -7.00
CA LEU A 22 9.15 -19.06 -5.73
C LEU A 22 7.97 -20.01 -5.51
N ALA A 23 8.20 -21.09 -4.77
CA ALA A 23 7.14 -21.98 -4.32
C ALA A 23 6.24 -21.36 -3.22
N THR A 24 6.70 -20.26 -2.63
CA THR A 24 5.99 -19.49 -1.59
C THR A 24 5.69 -18.10 -2.12
N PRO A 25 4.62 -17.43 -1.63
CA PRO A 25 4.33 -16.06 -2.03
C PRO A 25 5.52 -15.13 -1.78
N GLU A 26 5.90 -14.34 -2.76
CA GLU A 26 7.09 -13.50 -2.77
C GLU A 26 7.10 -12.47 -1.62
N VAL A 27 5.93 -12.00 -1.21
CA VAL A 27 5.81 -11.07 -0.07
C VAL A 27 6.20 -11.67 1.27
N LEU A 28 6.36 -13.00 1.34
CA LEU A 28 6.82 -13.72 2.51
C LEU A 28 8.34 -13.92 2.52
N MET A 29 9.05 -13.43 1.51
CA MET A 29 10.51 -13.49 1.50
C MET A 29 11.09 -12.80 2.73
N PRO A 30 12.14 -13.39 3.34
CA PRO A 30 12.83 -12.79 4.46
C PRO A 30 13.63 -11.55 3.98
N VAL A 31 13.44 -10.44 4.65
CA VAL A 31 14.24 -9.21 4.48
C VAL A 31 15.10 -8.92 5.71
N GLY A 32 14.99 -9.76 6.70
CA GLY A 32 15.77 -9.75 7.95
C GLY A 32 15.50 -11.02 8.73
N ALA A 33 16.21 -11.24 9.83
CA ALA A 33 16.07 -12.43 10.66
C ALA A 33 14.65 -12.51 11.28
N GLY A 34 13.83 -13.47 10.79
CA GLY A 34 12.43 -13.62 11.22
C GLY A 34 11.51 -12.48 10.81
N PHE A 35 11.88 -11.72 9.79
CA PHE A 35 11.15 -10.54 9.31
C PHE A 35 10.94 -10.60 7.81
N THR A 36 9.69 -10.67 7.39
CA THR A 36 9.30 -10.83 5.99
C THR A 36 9.01 -9.49 5.31
N ALA A 37 9.03 -9.47 3.98
CA ALA A 37 8.75 -8.27 3.18
C ALA A 37 7.39 -7.65 3.52
N ILE A 38 6.35 -8.45 3.73
CA ILE A 38 5.02 -7.94 4.12
C ILE A 38 5.03 -7.36 5.53
N GLN A 39 5.71 -8.00 6.49
CA GLN A 39 5.85 -7.47 7.85
C GLN A 39 6.62 -6.14 7.86
N LYS A 40 7.66 -6.00 7.00
CA LYS A 40 8.36 -4.74 6.78
C LYS A 40 7.40 -3.63 6.36
N SER A 41 6.53 -3.89 5.39
CA SER A 41 5.58 -2.88 4.91
C SER A 41 4.53 -2.49 5.95
N VAL A 42 4.07 -3.45 6.75
CA VAL A 42 3.15 -3.15 7.88
C VAL A 42 3.85 -2.29 8.94
N PHE A 43 5.08 -2.63 9.29
CA PHE A 43 5.89 -1.87 10.22
C PHE A 43 6.19 -0.46 9.70
N GLU A 44 6.50 -0.34 8.41
CA GLU A 44 6.70 0.94 7.72
C GLU A 44 5.45 1.84 7.80
N CYS A 45 4.26 1.31 7.50
CA CYS A 45 3.00 2.05 7.64
C CYS A 45 2.77 2.51 9.10
N ALA A 46 3.13 1.69 10.07
CA ALA A 46 3.04 2.05 11.47
C ALA A 46 4.04 3.17 11.84
N MET A 47 5.27 3.10 11.33
CA MET A 47 6.30 4.15 11.47
C MET A 47 5.86 5.47 10.82
N ALA A 48 5.22 5.42 9.65
CA ALA A 48 4.65 6.59 8.96
C ALA A 48 3.53 7.26 9.76
N GLY A 49 2.92 6.56 10.71
CA GLY A 49 1.85 7.08 11.55
C GLY A 49 0.45 6.85 11.01
N CYS A 50 0.28 5.84 10.17
CA CYS A 50 -1.03 5.45 9.68
C CYS A 50 -2.01 5.16 10.81
N ASN A 51 -3.27 5.49 10.60
CA ASN A 51 -4.36 5.20 11.55
C ASN A 51 -5.02 3.85 11.25
N THR A 52 -4.96 3.43 10.00
CA THR A 52 -5.47 2.14 9.50
C THR A 52 -4.51 1.61 8.44
N ILE A 53 -4.41 0.29 8.28
CA ILE A 53 -3.60 -0.35 7.24
C ILE A 53 -4.51 -1.23 6.38
N TRP A 54 -4.39 -1.13 5.08
CA TRP A 54 -5.20 -1.83 4.09
C TRP A 54 -4.30 -2.67 3.19
N ILE A 55 -4.34 -3.98 3.36
CA ILE A 55 -3.58 -4.93 2.56
C ILE A 55 -4.47 -5.43 1.42
N VAL A 56 -4.07 -5.13 0.19
CA VAL A 56 -4.79 -5.55 -1.01
C VAL A 56 -4.19 -6.85 -1.50
N ALA A 57 -4.88 -7.95 -1.26
CA ALA A 57 -4.41 -9.29 -1.56
C ALA A 57 -5.47 -10.11 -2.31
N ASN A 58 -5.04 -11.04 -3.15
CA ASN A 58 -5.95 -12.02 -3.74
C ASN A 58 -6.49 -12.97 -2.67
N ASN A 59 -7.64 -13.60 -2.96
CA ASN A 59 -8.32 -14.48 -2.00
C ASN A 59 -7.44 -15.65 -1.53
N ASP A 60 -6.56 -16.14 -2.39
CA ASP A 60 -5.66 -17.27 -2.13
C ASP A 60 -4.51 -16.86 -1.19
N LEU A 61 -4.06 -15.61 -1.31
CA LEU A 61 -2.93 -15.08 -0.56
C LEU A 61 -3.34 -14.43 0.78
N ALA A 62 -4.53 -13.82 0.82
CA ALA A 62 -5.01 -13.12 1.99
C ALA A 62 -5.02 -13.95 3.29
N PRO A 63 -5.41 -15.25 3.30
CA PRO A 63 -5.42 -16.05 4.52
C PRO A 63 -4.02 -16.25 5.12
N ILE A 64 -3.00 -16.53 4.28
CA ILE A 64 -1.64 -16.75 4.77
C ILE A 64 -0.99 -15.45 5.26
N VAL A 65 -1.21 -14.35 4.54
CA VAL A 65 -0.74 -13.02 4.95
C VAL A 65 -1.36 -12.64 6.29
N ARG A 66 -2.68 -12.83 6.46
CA ARG A 66 -3.38 -12.56 7.71
C ARG A 66 -2.86 -13.41 8.88
N LYS A 67 -2.48 -14.66 8.61
CA LYS A 67 -1.91 -15.53 9.65
C LYS A 67 -0.55 -15.01 10.13
N ILE A 68 0.27 -14.45 9.22
CA ILE A 68 1.63 -14.00 9.51
C ILE A 68 1.63 -12.59 10.13
N VAL A 69 0.82 -11.69 9.60
CA VAL A 69 0.78 -10.28 10.00
C VAL A 69 -0.17 -10.04 11.18
N GLY A 70 -1.34 -10.71 11.19
CA GLY A 70 -2.36 -10.50 12.22
C GLY A 70 -3.43 -9.50 11.81
N GLU A 71 -4.17 -8.97 12.78
CA GLU A 71 -5.33 -8.10 12.57
C GLU A 71 -5.10 -6.66 13.00
N TRP A 72 -4.02 -6.40 13.71
CA TRP A 72 -3.61 -5.08 14.16
C TRP A 72 -2.11 -5.08 14.52
N VAL A 73 -1.53 -3.90 14.61
CA VAL A 73 -0.15 -3.68 15.01
C VAL A 73 -0.07 -2.49 15.96
N TYR A 74 0.87 -2.50 16.89
CA TYR A 74 1.14 -1.33 17.73
C TYR A 74 1.85 -0.24 16.94
N ASP A 75 1.50 1.02 17.23
CA ASP A 75 2.27 2.17 16.75
C ASP A 75 3.65 2.19 17.47
N PRO A 76 4.77 1.98 16.76
CA PRO A 76 6.08 1.84 17.38
C PRO A 76 6.54 3.11 18.09
N VAL A 77 6.10 4.27 17.62
CA VAL A 77 6.47 5.57 18.21
C VAL A 77 5.77 5.77 19.55
N TYR A 78 4.51 5.36 19.68
CA TYR A 78 3.81 5.38 20.97
C TYR A 78 4.34 4.30 21.91
N TYR A 79 4.64 3.13 21.38
CA TYR A 79 5.17 2.04 22.18
C TYR A 79 6.52 2.36 22.81
N SER A 80 7.44 3.02 22.08
CA SER A 80 8.74 3.44 22.60
C SER A 80 8.64 4.51 23.70
N ARG A 81 7.48 5.14 23.89
CA ARG A 81 7.21 6.15 24.92
C ARG A 81 6.50 5.58 26.15
N MET A 82 6.39 4.26 26.26
CA MET A 82 5.61 3.60 27.32
C MET A 82 6.01 3.92 28.76
N SER A 83 7.24 4.36 29.01
CA SER A 83 7.64 4.84 30.34
C SER A 83 6.84 6.06 30.81
N LYS A 84 6.12 6.74 29.90
CA LYS A 84 5.33 7.95 30.17
C LYS A 84 3.81 7.72 30.09
N PHE A 85 3.35 6.57 29.57
CA PHE A 85 1.93 6.30 29.34
C PHE A 85 1.54 4.93 29.90
N SER A 86 0.33 4.84 30.47
CA SER A 86 -0.22 3.57 30.94
C SER A 86 -0.44 2.58 29.78
N SER A 87 -0.51 1.29 30.09
CA SER A 87 -0.75 0.23 29.12
C SER A 87 -2.05 0.40 28.30
N GLU A 88 -3.03 1.13 28.85
CA GLU A 88 -4.31 1.44 28.23
C GLU A 88 -4.21 2.49 27.11
N GLN A 89 -3.09 3.21 27.03
CA GLN A 89 -2.87 4.25 26.03
C GLN A 89 -2.07 3.77 24.81
N ARG A 90 -1.91 2.47 24.65
CA ARG A 90 -1.27 1.91 23.46
C ARG A 90 -2.11 2.20 22.22
N LYS A 91 -1.50 2.79 21.20
CA LYS A 91 -2.18 3.02 19.94
C LYS A 91 -2.11 1.75 19.09
N GLU A 92 -3.22 1.08 18.94
CA GLU A 92 -3.41 -0.03 18.02
C GLU A 92 -3.81 0.51 16.64
N ILE A 93 -3.22 -0.07 15.60
CA ILE A 93 -3.52 0.26 14.21
C ILE A 93 -4.17 -0.98 13.61
N PRO A 94 -5.47 -0.92 13.27
CA PRO A 94 -6.17 -2.06 12.66
C PRO A 94 -5.70 -2.32 11.24
N ILE A 95 -5.66 -3.61 10.87
CA ILE A 95 -5.25 -4.09 9.56
C ILE A 95 -6.46 -4.71 8.88
N TYR A 96 -6.77 -4.22 7.68
CA TYR A 96 -7.88 -4.69 6.85
C TYR A 96 -7.35 -5.42 5.62
N TYR A 97 -7.95 -6.55 5.29
CA TYR A 97 -7.61 -7.36 4.12
C TYR A 97 -8.67 -7.15 3.05
N VAL A 98 -8.25 -6.69 1.89
CA VAL A 98 -9.14 -6.28 0.81
C VAL A 98 -8.89 -7.17 -0.40
N PRO A 99 -9.83 -8.07 -0.74
CA PRO A 99 -9.73 -8.85 -1.97
C PRO A 99 -10.06 -7.98 -3.18
N ILE A 100 -9.31 -8.14 -4.28
CA ILE A 100 -9.65 -7.48 -5.53
C ILE A 100 -10.96 -8.06 -6.06
N HIS A 101 -11.87 -7.16 -6.47
CA HIS A 101 -13.16 -7.56 -6.99
C HIS A 101 -12.97 -8.38 -8.28
N PRO A 102 -13.68 -9.54 -8.46
CA PRO A 102 -13.52 -10.39 -9.65
C PRO A 102 -13.65 -9.67 -10.99
N LYS A 103 -14.55 -8.68 -11.08
CA LYS A 103 -14.71 -7.85 -12.28
C LYS A 103 -13.49 -6.99 -12.63
N ASP A 104 -12.64 -6.69 -11.66
CA ASP A 104 -11.44 -5.87 -11.87
C ASP A 104 -10.20 -6.73 -12.20
N ARG A 105 -10.23 -8.04 -11.90
CA ARG A 105 -9.11 -8.95 -12.14
C ARG A 105 -8.71 -9.07 -13.62
N ASP A 106 -9.69 -9.01 -14.53
CA ASP A 106 -9.46 -9.14 -15.98
C ASP A 106 -9.23 -7.80 -16.67
N ARG A 107 -9.59 -6.69 -16.02
CA ARG A 107 -9.59 -5.36 -16.64
C ARG A 107 -8.60 -4.39 -16.03
N ARG A 108 -8.26 -4.57 -14.77
CA ARG A 108 -7.51 -3.60 -13.97
C ARG A 108 -6.62 -4.28 -12.96
N ASP A 109 -5.88 -5.29 -13.38
CA ASP A 109 -5.03 -6.09 -12.50
C ASP A 109 -3.56 -5.68 -12.54
N SER A 110 -3.29 -4.40 -12.66
CA SER A 110 -1.94 -3.86 -12.47
C SER A 110 -1.63 -3.60 -10.99
N TYR A 111 -0.36 -3.58 -10.68
CA TYR A 111 0.14 -3.29 -9.33
C TYR A 111 -0.28 -1.89 -8.86
N GLY A 112 -0.21 -0.89 -9.76
CA GLY A 112 -0.70 0.46 -9.49
C GLY A 112 -2.21 0.54 -9.23
N TRP A 113 -3.01 -0.28 -9.95
CA TRP A 113 -4.45 -0.35 -9.67
C TRP A 113 -4.74 -0.93 -8.29
N SER A 114 -3.96 -1.91 -7.83
CA SER A 114 -4.10 -2.48 -6.49
C SER A 114 -3.99 -1.40 -5.40
N VAL A 115 -3.08 -0.43 -5.57
CA VAL A 115 -2.99 0.74 -4.68
C VAL A 115 -4.29 1.58 -4.71
N LEU A 116 -4.78 1.93 -5.91
CA LEU A 116 -6.02 2.71 -6.04
C LEU A 116 -7.24 1.96 -5.50
N TYR A 117 -7.26 0.63 -5.66
CA TYR A 117 -8.34 -0.20 -5.15
C TYR A 117 -8.34 -0.26 -3.60
N GLY A 118 -7.16 -0.35 -2.99
CA GLY A 118 -7.00 -0.24 -1.54
C GLY A 118 -7.49 1.10 -1.00
N ALA A 119 -7.08 2.19 -1.64
CA ALA A 119 -7.54 3.54 -1.28
C ALA A 119 -9.06 3.70 -1.45
N TYR A 120 -9.64 3.15 -2.52
CA TYR A 120 -11.09 3.15 -2.73
C TYR A 120 -11.82 2.36 -1.63
N SER A 121 -11.30 1.20 -1.26
CA SER A 121 -11.90 0.36 -0.23
C SER A 121 -11.85 1.04 1.14
N ALA A 122 -10.71 1.65 1.48
CA ALA A 122 -10.54 2.45 2.69
C ALA A 122 -11.56 3.60 2.75
N TRP A 123 -11.66 4.36 1.66
CA TRP A 123 -12.64 5.45 1.56
C TRP A 123 -14.07 4.94 1.67
N LYS A 124 -14.43 3.88 0.92
CA LYS A 124 -15.81 3.36 0.86
C LYS A 124 -16.28 2.80 2.20
N VAL A 125 -15.44 2.04 2.90
CA VAL A 125 -15.78 1.48 4.22
C VAL A 125 -15.91 2.58 5.25
N ALA A 126 -14.92 3.49 5.32
CA ALA A 126 -14.96 4.61 6.24
C ALA A 126 -16.19 5.50 6.01
N PHE A 127 -16.50 5.85 4.76
CA PHE A 127 -17.66 6.68 4.41
C PHE A 127 -19.00 6.05 4.83
N LYS A 128 -19.12 4.70 4.74
CA LYS A 128 -20.32 3.98 5.19
C LYS A 128 -20.52 4.02 6.71
N ILE A 129 -19.43 4.08 7.47
CA ILE A 129 -19.46 4.13 8.93
C ILE A 129 -19.70 5.58 9.38
N SER A 130 -18.89 6.51 8.89
CA SER A 130 -19.01 7.94 9.18
C SER A 130 -18.15 8.74 8.20
N GLN A 131 -18.67 9.86 7.69
CA GLN A 131 -17.92 10.78 6.83
C GLN A 131 -16.65 11.32 7.50
N TRP A 132 -16.66 11.45 8.84
CA TRP A 132 -15.54 11.95 9.64
C TRP A 132 -14.37 10.96 9.73
N LEU A 133 -14.60 9.68 9.38
CA LEU A 133 -13.59 8.63 9.39
C LEU A 133 -12.95 8.43 8.03
N THR A 134 -13.39 9.16 7.00
CA THR A 134 -12.78 9.04 5.66
C THR A 134 -11.32 9.46 5.69
N PRO A 135 -10.43 8.68 5.05
CA PRO A 135 -9.03 9.07 4.99
C PRO A 135 -8.83 10.40 4.24
N ASP A 136 -8.11 11.31 4.87
CA ASP A 136 -7.68 12.56 4.22
C ASP A 136 -6.55 12.29 3.22
N LYS A 137 -5.71 11.31 3.54
CA LYS A 137 -4.48 11.01 2.83
C LYS A 137 -4.13 9.53 2.91
N TYR A 138 -3.42 9.04 1.92
CA TYR A 138 -2.99 7.66 1.80
C TYR A 138 -1.46 7.59 1.78
N TYR A 139 -0.90 6.66 2.52
CA TYR A 139 0.51 6.28 2.47
C TYR A 139 0.65 4.94 1.80
N VAL A 140 1.52 4.80 0.82
CA VAL A 140 1.74 3.55 0.09
C VAL A 140 3.09 2.98 0.48
N SER A 141 3.11 1.71 0.91
CA SER A 141 4.31 0.93 1.12
C SER A 141 4.34 -0.27 0.18
N PHE A 142 5.46 -0.47 -0.49
CA PHE A 142 5.67 -1.57 -1.41
C PHE A 142 6.47 -2.69 -0.72
N PRO A 143 5.93 -3.92 -0.60
CA PRO A 143 6.61 -5.01 0.11
C PRO A 143 7.99 -5.36 -0.47
N LEU A 144 8.09 -5.40 -1.79
CA LEU A 144 9.31 -5.80 -2.49
C LEU A 144 10.31 -4.65 -2.73
N ALA A 145 10.22 -3.60 -1.94
CA ALA A 145 11.17 -2.48 -1.91
C ALA A 145 11.98 -2.52 -0.61
N ALA A 146 13.27 -2.76 -0.68
CA ALA A 146 14.16 -2.79 0.49
C ALA A 146 14.89 -1.46 0.65
N TYR A 147 14.74 -0.83 1.80
CA TYR A 147 15.39 0.41 2.22
C TYR A 147 15.27 0.60 3.73
N ASP A 148 15.93 1.60 4.30
CA ASP A 148 15.83 1.92 5.72
C ASP A 148 14.44 2.44 6.11
N VAL A 149 13.67 1.61 6.80
CA VAL A 149 12.32 1.93 7.28
C VAL A 149 12.32 3.01 8.38
N TYR A 150 13.40 3.12 9.16
CA TYR A 150 13.50 4.13 10.21
C TYR A 150 13.60 5.56 9.64
N LYS A 151 14.04 5.72 8.40
CA LYS A 151 14.00 7.00 7.70
C LYS A 151 12.57 7.53 7.55
N VAL A 152 11.58 6.64 7.40
CA VAL A 152 10.16 6.99 7.39
C VAL A 152 9.71 7.58 8.74
N ARG A 153 10.22 7.04 9.85
CA ARG A 153 9.92 7.56 11.20
C ARG A 153 10.41 8.99 11.40
N THR A 154 11.60 9.31 10.90
CA THR A 154 12.18 10.67 11.06
C THR A 154 11.35 11.72 10.33
N HIS A 155 10.72 11.35 9.21
CA HIS A 155 9.88 12.23 8.38
C HIS A 155 8.37 12.07 8.63
N ARG A 156 8.00 11.51 9.78
CA ARG A 156 6.59 11.25 10.13
C ARG A 156 5.73 12.53 10.13
N ALA A 157 6.30 13.68 10.51
CA ALA A 157 5.58 14.95 10.51
C ALA A 157 5.21 15.41 9.10
N GLU A 158 6.14 15.31 8.17
CA GLU A 158 5.96 15.64 6.76
C GLU A 158 4.98 14.69 6.07
N ILE A 159 5.07 13.39 6.38
CA ILE A 159 4.14 12.37 5.90
C ILE A 159 2.71 12.70 6.34
N ASN A 160 2.53 13.11 7.59
CA ASN A 160 1.23 13.46 8.16
C ASN A 160 0.78 14.90 7.86
N HIS A 161 1.47 15.63 6.97
CA HIS A 161 1.02 16.95 6.55
C HIS A 161 -0.25 16.83 5.68
N LYS A 162 -1.27 17.63 5.98
CA LYS A 162 -2.61 17.48 5.39
C LYS A 162 -2.65 17.64 3.87
N THR A 163 -1.94 18.61 3.33
CA THR A 163 -2.05 19.02 1.92
C THR A 163 -0.84 18.68 1.07
N ASN A 164 0.32 18.49 1.69
CA ASN A 164 1.56 18.25 0.97
C ASN A 164 1.78 16.76 0.79
N ASN A 165 2.02 16.32 -0.43
CA ASN A 165 2.42 14.96 -0.68
C ASN A 165 3.88 14.74 -0.24
N PHE A 166 4.20 13.50 0.07
CA PHE A 166 5.51 13.06 0.46
C PHE A 166 5.97 11.98 -0.50
N PHE A 167 7.23 12.03 -0.93
CA PHE A 167 7.84 11.03 -1.79
C PHE A 167 9.19 10.64 -1.23
N LEU A 168 9.43 9.35 -1.10
CA LEU A 168 10.78 8.84 -1.06
C LEU A 168 11.33 8.80 -2.49
N SER A 169 12.61 9.02 -2.64
CA SER A 169 13.33 8.95 -3.91
C SER A 169 14.65 8.22 -3.74
N TYR A 170 15.14 7.63 -4.81
CA TYR A 170 16.48 7.07 -4.89
C TYR A 170 17.06 7.41 -6.27
N ASP A 171 18.26 7.99 -6.31
CA ASP A 171 18.87 8.53 -7.52
C ASP A 171 17.98 9.54 -8.27
N GLY A 172 17.19 10.32 -7.52
CA GLY A 172 16.24 11.28 -8.07
C GLY A 172 14.94 10.68 -8.59
N GLU A 173 14.82 9.37 -8.67
CA GLU A 173 13.63 8.65 -9.13
C GLU A 173 12.63 8.39 -7.99
N THR A 174 11.36 8.39 -8.35
CA THR A 174 10.23 8.17 -7.44
C THR A 174 9.26 7.17 -8.07
N VAL A 175 8.14 6.92 -7.40
CA VAL A 175 7.04 6.12 -7.98
C VAL A 175 6.57 6.66 -9.35
N LYS A 176 6.73 7.94 -9.63
CA LYS A 176 6.40 8.53 -10.94
C LYS A 176 7.39 8.15 -12.05
N ASN A 177 8.52 7.61 -11.71
CA ASN A 177 9.51 7.05 -12.64
C ASN A 177 9.47 5.52 -12.64
N ASN A 178 8.33 4.94 -12.28
CA ASN A 178 8.12 3.48 -12.16
C ASN A 178 8.91 2.78 -11.06
N LYS A 179 9.52 3.51 -10.15
CA LYS A 179 10.24 2.92 -9.03
C LYS A 179 9.28 2.65 -7.86
N PRO A 180 9.13 1.41 -7.39
CA PRO A 180 8.22 1.07 -6.30
C PRO A 180 8.76 1.53 -4.94
N ILE A 181 8.79 2.84 -4.71
CA ILE A 181 9.24 3.49 -3.48
C ILE A 181 8.05 4.19 -2.83
N ALA A 182 8.02 4.21 -1.49
CA ALA A 182 6.90 4.75 -0.74
C ALA A 182 6.63 6.24 -1.02
N PHE A 183 5.36 6.58 -1.03
CA PHE A 183 4.85 7.94 -1.26
C PHE A 183 3.50 8.15 -0.61
N THR A 184 3.03 9.39 -0.62
CA THR A 184 1.68 9.72 -0.20
C THR A 184 0.90 10.42 -1.30
N PHE A 185 -0.41 10.29 -1.26
CA PHE A 185 -1.33 11.08 -2.09
C PHE A 185 -2.60 11.43 -1.31
N THR A 186 -3.19 12.56 -1.64
CA THR A 186 -4.40 13.06 -1.00
C THR A 186 -5.66 12.37 -1.54
N GLY A 187 -6.79 12.51 -0.83
CA GLY A 187 -8.08 12.05 -1.33
C GLY A 187 -8.50 12.68 -2.67
N ASP A 188 -8.04 13.90 -2.96
CA ASP A 188 -8.32 14.54 -4.25
C ASP A 188 -7.44 13.99 -5.37
N ASP A 189 -6.17 13.73 -5.11
CA ASP A 189 -5.29 13.05 -6.06
C ASP A 189 -5.80 11.63 -6.35
N PHE A 190 -6.27 10.89 -5.34
CA PHE A 190 -6.93 9.61 -5.52
C PHE A 190 -8.09 9.68 -6.53
N LYS A 191 -8.99 10.66 -6.37
CA LYS A 191 -10.12 10.84 -7.29
C LYS A 191 -9.67 11.10 -8.72
N LYS A 192 -8.62 11.92 -8.91
CA LYS A 192 -8.04 12.25 -10.23
C LYS A 192 -7.42 11.01 -10.87
N CYS A 193 -6.53 10.30 -10.16
CA CYS A 193 -5.89 9.07 -10.64
C CYS A 193 -6.93 8.01 -11.03
N ARG A 194 -7.92 7.77 -10.16
CA ARG A 194 -8.98 6.81 -10.43
C ARG A 194 -9.82 7.18 -11.66
N ARG A 195 -10.15 8.45 -11.84
CA ARG A 195 -10.88 8.93 -13.03
C ARG A 195 -10.05 8.75 -14.29
N SER A 196 -8.76 9.06 -14.26
CA SER A 196 -7.85 8.88 -15.38
C SER A 196 -7.79 7.43 -15.82
N VAL A 197 -7.50 6.50 -14.89
CA VAL A 197 -7.45 5.06 -15.18
C VAL A 197 -8.79 4.53 -15.68
N ASN A 198 -9.91 4.90 -15.04
CA ASN A 198 -11.24 4.47 -15.48
C ASN A 198 -11.56 4.95 -16.89
N LYS A 199 -11.24 6.20 -17.22
CA LYS A 199 -11.49 6.76 -18.55
C LYS A 199 -10.71 6.02 -19.64
N GLN A 200 -9.53 5.54 -19.32
CA GLN A 200 -8.68 4.80 -20.26
C GLN A 200 -9.11 3.33 -20.39
N THR A 201 -9.57 2.69 -19.31
CA THR A 201 -9.96 1.26 -19.29
C THR A 201 -11.36 0.97 -19.81
N THR A 202 -12.19 1.96 -20.08
CA THR A 202 -13.59 1.76 -20.52
C THR A 202 -13.76 1.54 -22.02
N ARG A 203 -12.71 1.56 -22.83
CA ARG A 203 -12.82 1.29 -24.26
C ARG A 203 -13.00 -0.19 -24.54
N GLU A 204 -14.25 -0.62 -24.64
CA GLU A 204 -14.62 -1.94 -25.15
C GLU A 204 -14.96 -1.94 -26.65
N TYR A 205 -15.19 -0.76 -27.21
CA TYR A 205 -15.70 -0.58 -28.57
C TYR A 205 -14.83 0.37 -29.38
N LEU A 206 -14.77 0.13 -30.69
CA LEU A 206 -14.23 1.09 -31.66
C LEU A 206 -15.07 2.39 -31.59
N ARG A 207 -14.44 3.50 -31.94
CA ARG A 207 -15.18 4.76 -32.07
C ARG A 207 -16.26 4.57 -33.15
N PRO A 208 -17.50 5.07 -32.93
CA PRO A 208 -18.53 4.99 -33.95
C PRO A 208 -18.06 5.64 -35.25
N SER A 209 -18.40 5.02 -36.37
CA SER A 209 -18.16 5.61 -37.69
C SER A 209 -18.90 6.93 -37.84
N PRO A 210 -18.41 7.88 -38.65
CA PRO A 210 -19.14 9.12 -38.92
C PRO A 210 -20.56 8.80 -39.38
N GLY A 211 -21.57 9.35 -38.68
CA GLY A 211 -22.98 9.10 -38.94
C GLY A 211 -23.65 8.00 -38.08
N SER A 212 -22.89 7.26 -37.29
CA SER A 212 -23.44 6.29 -36.33
C SER A 212 -23.46 6.87 -34.91
N LEU A 213 -24.60 6.80 -34.24
CA LEU A 213 -24.75 7.25 -32.85
C LEU A 213 -24.15 6.29 -31.82
N TYR A 214 -23.98 5.02 -32.17
CA TYR A 214 -23.53 3.98 -31.26
C TYR A 214 -22.40 3.14 -31.87
N PRO A 215 -21.37 2.76 -31.05
CA PRO A 215 -20.33 1.86 -31.51
C PRO A 215 -20.91 0.44 -31.70
N THR A 216 -20.74 -0.12 -32.89
CA THR A 216 -21.25 -1.44 -33.24
C THR A 216 -20.22 -2.57 -33.13
N GLN A 217 -18.93 -2.23 -33.21
CA GLN A 217 -17.86 -3.21 -33.18
C GLN A 217 -17.12 -3.19 -31.85
N LYS A 218 -17.02 -4.36 -31.21
CA LYS A 218 -16.13 -4.56 -30.04
C LYS A 218 -14.69 -4.70 -30.51
N LEU A 219 -13.78 -4.04 -29.78
CA LEU A 219 -12.36 -4.27 -29.96
C LEU A 219 -12.01 -5.74 -29.66
N PRO A 220 -11.05 -6.34 -30.38
CA PRO A 220 -10.45 -7.61 -30.02
C PRO A 220 -9.94 -7.57 -28.57
N LEU A 221 -9.96 -8.70 -27.86
CA LEU A 221 -9.50 -8.76 -26.46
C LEU A 221 -8.07 -8.25 -26.26
N SER A 222 -7.20 -8.48 -27.27
CA SER A 222 -5.82 -8.02 -27.29
C SER A 222 -5.67 -6.49 -27.39
N GLU A 223 -6.66 -5.81 -27.95
CA GLU A 223 -6.66 -4.35 -28.14
C GLU A 223 -7.50 -3.61 -27.10
N ARG A 224 -8.24 -4.35 -26.25
CA ARG A 224 -8.96 -3.75 -25.13
C ARG A 224 -7.94 -3.30 -24.10
N TRP A 225 -7.95 -2.00 -23.85
CA TRP A 225 -7.08 -1.44 -22.83
C TRP A 225 -7.38 -2.07 -21.47
N SER A 226 -6.43 -2.85 -21.01
CA SER A 226 -6.40 -3.44 -19.67
C SER A 226 -5.48 -2.58 -18.81
N ALA A 227 -5.83 -2.39 -17.54
CA ALA A 227 -4.95 -1.75 -16.57
C ALA A 227 -3.65 -2.53 -16.32
N ARG A 228 -3.50 -3.73 -16.87
CA ARG A 228 -2.24 -4.49 -16.91
C ARG A 228 -1.11 -3.76 -17.64
N GLN A 229 -1.47 -2.86 -18.56
CA GLN A 229 -0.52 -2.07 -19.32
C GLN A 229 -0.15 -0.74 -18.63
N PHE A 230 -0.78 -0.44 -17.49
CA PHE A 230 -0.48 0.79 -16.77
C PHE A 230 0.61 0.55 -15.74
N ASP A 231 1.72 1.21 -15.98
CA ASP A 231 2.79 1.38 -15.02
C ASP A 231 2.44 2.41 -13.93
N PHE A 232 3.29 2.56 -12.94
CA PHE A 232 3.08 3.53 -11.86
C PHE A 232 3.06 4.97 -12.38
N GLN A 233 3.88 5.29 -13.38
CA GLN A 233 3.93 6.61 -13.99
C GLN A 233 2.54 6.99 -14.50
N THR A 234 1.90 6.13 -15.27
CA THR A 234 0.57 6.36 -15.84
C THR A 234 -0.51 6.43 -14.75
N VAL A 235 -0.47 5.53 -13.77
CA VAL A 235 -1.48 5.47 -12.70
C VAL A 235 -1.40 6.69 -11.79
N PHE A 236 -0.18 7.12 -11.43
CA PHE A 236 0.05 8.21 -10.47
C PHE A 236 0.46 9.54 -11.12
N GLU A 237 0.33 9.67 -12.44
CA GLU A 237 0.59 10.93 -13.16
C GLU A 237 -0.09 12.12 -12.50
N GLN A 238 -1.34 11.95 -12.07
CA GLN A 238 -2.18 13.00 -11.52
C GLN A 238 -1.89 13.32 -10.04
N VAL A 239 -0.95 12.62 -9.40
CA VAL A 239 -0.54 12.94 -8.03
C VAL A 239 0.22 14.25 -8.03
N SER A 240 -0.23 15.21 -7.22
CA SER A 240 0.37 16.54 -7.17
C SER A 240 1.77 16.53 -6.54
N GLU A 241 2.73 17.11 -7.24
CA GLU A 241 4.07 17.38 -6.71
C GLU A 241 4.22 18.81 -6.19
N LYS A 242 3.20 19.66 -6.35
CA LYS A 242 3.21 21.03 -5.85
C LYS A 242 3.31 21.00 -4.32
N LYS A 243 4.33 21.67 -3.77
CA LYS A 243 4.62 21.67 -2.33
C LYS A 243 4.89 20.28 -1.73
N SER A 244 5.31 19.30 -2.54
CA SER A 244 5.69 17.98 -2.02
C SER A 244 7.05 18.04 -1.32
N THR A 245 7.20 17.17 -0.31
CA THR A 245 8.50 16.88 0.31
C THR A 245 9.08 15.65 -0.38
N LYS A 246 10.29 15.76 -0.93
CA LYS A 246 11.04 14.64 -1.52
C LYS A 246 12.25 14.36 -0.65
N ILE A 247 12.39 13.10 -0.21
CA ILE A 247 13.49 12.65 0.64
C ILE A 247 14.25 11.56 -0.08
N ASN A 248 15.54 11.79 -0.30
CA ASN A 248 16.42 10.80 -0.93
C ASN A 248 16.81 9.70 0.07
N LEU A 249 16.71 8.46 -0.38
CA LEU A 249 17.18 7.29 0.36
C LEU A 249 18.70 7.16 0.19
N ASP A 250 19.36 6.66 1.24
CA ASP A 250 20.79 6.41 1.20
C ASP A 250 21.11 5.13 0.44
N TRP A 251 20.17 4.17 0.46
CA TRP A 251 20.24 2.93 -0.29
C TRP A 251 18.81 2.42 -0.59
N TYR A 252 18.70 1.66 -1.68
CA TYR A 252 17.46 1.06 -2.14
C TYR A 252 17.75 -0.17 -2.99
N TYR A 253 17.01 -1.24 -2.79
CA TYR A 253 17.01 -2.43 -3.64
C TYR A 253 15.58 -2.81 -4.01
N ASP A 254 15.36 -3.04 -5.29
CA ASP A 254 14.14 -3.67 -5.78
C ASP A 254 14.32 -5.19 -5.70
N ILE A 255 13.63 -5.80 -4.74
CA ILE A 255 13.71 -7.24 -4.48
C ILE A 255 12.59 -8.03 -5.19
N SER A 256 11.95 -7.43 -6.21
CA SER A 256 10.99 -8.12 -7.07
C SER A 256 11.65 -9.06 -8.07
N SER A 257 12.95 -8.92 -8.30
CA SER A 257 13.77 -9.79 -9.13
C SER A 257 14.76 -10.60 -8.28
N TRP A 258 15.13 -11.76 -8.80
CA TRP A 258 16.13 -12.61 -8.14
C TRP A 258 17.50 -11.93 -8.05
N GLU A 259 17.88 -11.19 -9.08
CA GLU A 259 19.13 -10.44 -9.07
C GLU A 259 19.12 -9.33 -8.01
N GLY A 260 18.05 -8.53 -7.93
CA GLY A 260 17.89 -7.48 -6.92
C GLY A 260 17.90 -8.04 -5.50
N TYR A 261 17.19 -9.17 -5.27
CA TYR A 261 17.18 -9.82 -3.97
C TYR A 261 18.55 -10.38 -3.58
N ARG A 262 19.26 -11.03 -4.51
CA ARG A 262 20.63 -11.52 -4.29
C ARG A 262 21.59 -10.39 -3.96
N THR A 263 21.49 -9.27 -4.69
CA THR A 263 22.33 -8.09 -4.48
C THR A 263 22.05 -7.48 -3.10
N PHE A 264 20.79 -7.40 -2.70
CA PHE A 264 20.41 -6.96 -1.35
C PHE A 264 21.02 -7.86 -0.26
N LEU A 265 20.87 -9.17 -0.38
CA LEU A 265 21.40 -10.12 0.62
C LEU A 265 22.95 -10.12 0.70
N GLY A 266 23.63 -9.80 -0.41
CA GLY A 266 25.08 -9.71 -0.46
C GLY A 266 25.64 -8.34 -0.11
N SER A 267 24.80 -7.35 0.17
CA SER A 267 25.21 -6.00 0.54
C SER A 267 25.51 -5.86 2.04
N ASP A 268 26.20 -4.80 2.41
CA ASP A 268 26.43 -4.42 3.81
C ASP A 268 25.19 -3.78 4.45
N PHE A 269 24.15 -3.51 3.66
CA PHE A 269 22.90 -2.92 4.13
C PHE A 269 21.93 -3.98 4.64
N SER A 270 21.25 -3.66 5.72
CA SER A 270 20.24 -4.54 6.31
C SER A 270 19.05 -3.73 6.78
N ILE A 271 17.88 -4.37 6.75
CA ILE A 271 16.68 -3.81 7.35
C ILE A 271 16.68 -4.22 8.84
N GLU A 272 16.72 -3.22 9.73
CA GLU A 272 16.67 -3.48 11.15
C GLU A 272 15.35 -4.18 11.52
N THR A 273 15.48 -5.36 12.10
CA THR A 273 14.33 -6.14 12.56
C THR A 273 13.76 -5.53 13.83
N PRO A 274 12.49 -5.10 13.83
CA PRO A 274 11.88 -4.56 15.02
C PRO A 274 11.72 -5.61 16.12
N PRO A 275 11.56 -5.19 17.38
CA PRO A 275 11.33 -6.11 18.49
C PRO A 275 10.14 -7.06 18.23
N SER A 276 10.24 -8.29 18.72
CA SER A 276 9.29 -9.38 18.43
C SER A 276 7.82 -9.06 18.76
N TYR A 277 7.55 -8.18 19.71
CA TYR A 277 6.20 -7.75 20.06
C TYR A 277 5.54 -6.87 18.98
N LEU A 278 6.32 -6.30 18.04
CA LEU A 278 5.83 -5.54 16.89
C LEU A 278 5.67 -6.41 15.63
N THR A 279 6.29 -7.59 15.62
CA THR A 279 6.29 -8.48 14.45
C THR A 279 5.41 -9.72 14.60
N LYS A 280 5.06 -10.08 15.86
CA LYS A 280 4.18 -11.23 16.10
C LYS A 280 2.74 -10.92 15.67
N PRO A 281 2.03 -11.90 15.09
CA PRO A 281 0.63 -11.72 14.74
C PRO A 281 -0.21 -11.36 15.95
N HIS A 282 -0.95 -10.26 15.86
CA HIS A 282 -1.90 -9.84 16.88
C HIS A 282 -3.31 -10.21 16.44
N LYS A 283 -4.03 -10.92 17.29
CA LYS A 283 -5.42 -11.33 17.10
C LYS A 283 -6.25 -10.75 18.23
N HIS A 284 -7.46 -10.36 17.93
CA HIS A 284 -8.44 -10.06 18.98
C HIS A 284 -8.67 -11.34 19.79
N VAL A 285 -8.46 -11.25 21.08
CA VAL A 285 -8.84 -12.33 21.99
C VAL A 285 -10.35 -12.42 21.92
N LYS A 286 -10.88 -13.54 21.40
CA LYS A 286 -12.29 -13.84 21.57
C LYS A 286 -12.49 -13.98 23.07
N ILE A 287 -13.16 -13.01 23.69
CA ILE A 287 -13.65 -13.17 25.04
C ILE A 287 -14.61 -14.37 24.93
N PRO A 288 -14.34 -15.49 25.61
CA PRO A 288 -15.30 -16.58 25.63
C PRO A 288 -16.59 -15.98 26.18
N TYR A 289 -17.66 -15.99 25.38
CA TYR A 289 -18.99 -15.76 25.94
C TYR A 289 -19.14 -16.82 27.02
N THR A 290 -19.06 -16.42 28.26
CA THR A 290 -19.65 -17.20 29.34
C THR A 290 -21.13 -17.20 29.04
N GLU A 291 -21.62 -18.32 28.48
CA GLU A 291 -23.05 -18.59 28.49
C GLU A 291 -23.45 -18.51 29.94
N GLY A 292 -24.23 -17.48 30.24
CA GLY A 292 -24.74 -17.28 31.61
C GLY A 292 -25.56 -18.50 31.98
N GLU A 293 -25.19 -19.08 33.13
CA GLU A 293 -26.03 -20.00 33.86
C GLU A 293 -27.37 -19.34 34.23
#